data_faa92e3a4435bc51f03635a97496e910
#
_entry.id   faa92e3a4435bc51f03635a97496e910
#
_cell.length_a   1.000
_cell.length_b   1.000
_cell.length_c   1.000
_cell.angle_alpha   90.00
_cell.angle_beta   90.00
_cell.angle_gamma   90.00
#
_symmetry.space_group_name_H-M   'P 1'
#
loop_
_entity.id
_entity.type
_entity.pdbx_description
1 polymer ?
#
loop_
_entity_poly.entity_id
_entity_poly.type
_entity_poly.pdbx_seq_one_letter_code
_entity_poly.pdbx_strand_id
1 'polypeptide(L)'
;MTFQGLILKLSEFWASRGCILQQPLDVEVGAGTMHPETFLRVLGPSHWSVAYVQPSRRPADGRFGENPNRSFKHHQFQVVLKPAPDEVQQLYLDSLEACGINPRHHDIRFEEDNWESPTLGAWGIGWQVMFDGMEISQFTYFQQAGGLELSPISAELTYGLERIAMALQRVDSMFDLEWGAGVKYRDVRFREEVEQSKYVFGHVDVRPDFGTFHRTLFGEYYDLAESLLKAGLIWPALEHTLKCSHLFNILDSSNSIGVTERTAYILRVRQLAVGIAKAYVEETAPEATA
;
A
#
# COMPACT_ATOMS: atom_id res chain seq x y z
N MET A 1 -11.39 20.92 -5.97
CA MET A 1 -10.79 20.45 -4.69
C MET A 1 -9.31 20.27 -4.93
N THR A 2 -8.43 20.74 -4.04
CA THR A 2 -6.97 20.52 -4.12
C THR A 2 -6.60 19.11 -3.66
N PHE A 3 -5.38 18.64 -3.98
CA PHE A 3 -4.90 17.32 -3.56
C PHE A 3 -4.90 17.18 -2.02
N GLN A 4 -4.37 18.16 -1.31
CA GLN A 4 -4.41 18.15 0.16
C GLN A 4 -5.84 18.26 0.70
N GLY A 5 -6.74 18.98 0.03
CA GLY A 5 -8.14 19.08 0.41
C GLY A 5 -8.87 17.75 0.31
N LEU A 6 -8.55 16.93 -0.70
CA LEU A 6 -9.06 15.56 -0.83
C LEU A 6 -8.65 14.69 0.36
N ILE A 7 -7.36 14.74 0.75
CA ILE A 7 -6.85 14.00 1.90
C ILE A 7 -7.59 14.40 3.19
N LEU A 8 -7.74 15.69 3.42
CA LEU A 8 -8.43 16.20 4.61
C LEU A 8 -9.90 15.76 4.62
N LYS A 9 -10.55 15.78 3.48
CA LYS A 9 -11.97 15.42 3.37
C LYS A 9 -12.23 13.93 3.59
N LEU A 10 -11.39 13.05 3.02
CA LEU A 10 -11.45 11.62 3.29
C LEU A 10 -11.14 11.32 4.76
N SER A 11 -10.16 12.00 5.35
CA SER A 11 -9.82 11.85 6.76
C SER A 11 -10.99 12.24 7.67
N GLU A 12 -11.62 13.39 7.41
CA GLU A 12 -12.81 13.86 8.14
C GLU A 12 -13.97 12.85 8.02
N PHE A 13 -14.25 12.39 6.79
CA PHE A 13 -15.32 11.42 6.55
C PHE A 13 -15.11 10.14 7.36
N TRP A 14 -13.95 9.49 7.23
CA TRP A 14 -13.69 8.22 7.88
C TRP A 14 -13.53 8.34 9.40
N ALA A 15 -12.99 9.46 9.91
CA ALA A 15 -13.00 9.74 11.34
C ALA A 15 -14.42 9.84 11.89
N SER A 16 -15.35 10.49 11.16
CA SER A 16 -16.77 10.58 11.54
C SER A 16 -17.49 9.22 11.53
N ARG A 17 -16.94 8.24 10.84
CA ARG A 17 -17.43 6.84 10.79
C ARG A 17 -16.73 5.91 11.79
N GLY A 18 -15.98 6.47 12.72
CA GLY A 18 -15.36 5.74 13.82
C GLY A 18 -13.96 5.16 13.51
N CYS A 19 -13.37 5.50 12.38
CA CYS A 19 -11.99 5.15 12.10
C CYS A 19 -11.04 6.02 12.91
N ILE A 20 -10.03 5.41 13.53
CA ILE A 20 -8.88 6.17 14.02
C ILE A 20 -8.05 6.63 12.83
N LEU A 21 -7.51 7.85 12.92
CA LEU A 21 -6.60 8.35 11.88
C LEU A 21 -5.16 8.07 12.29
N GLN A 22 -4.47 7.27 11.47
CA GLN A 22 -3.06 6.96 11.66
C GLN A 22 -2.17 7.82 10.76
N GLN A 23 -0.89 7.91 11.14
CA GLN A 23 0.13 8.56 10.34
C GLN A 23 0.70 7.59 9.30
N PRO A 24 1.27 8.08 8.19
CA PRO A 24 1.99 7.24 7.25
C PRO A 24 3.10 6.46 7.95
N LEU A 25 3.35 5.23 7.51
CA LEU A 25 4.52 4.49 7.94
C LEU A 25 5.79 5.18 7.41
N ASP A 26 6.81 5.31 8.25
CA ASP A 26 8.09 5.93 7.94
C ASP A 26 9.15 4.97 7.37
N VAL A 27 8.70 3.78 6.96
CA VAL A 27 9.49 2.79 6.23
C VAL A 27 8.92 2.63 4.82
N GLU A 28 9.79 2.37 3.85
CA GLU A 28 9.39 2.20 2.46
C GLU A 28 8.46 0.99 2.29
N VAL A 29 7.30 1.21 1.71
CA VAL A 29 6.32 0.17 1.38
C VAL A 29 5.78 0.32 -0.04
N GLY A 30 5.42 -0.80 -0.66
CA GLY A 30 4.83 -0.81 -2.00
C GLY A 30 3.32 -0.62 -2.03
N ALA A 31 2.67 -0.73 -0.87
CA ALA A 31 1.23 -0.57 -0.72
C ALA A 31 0.86 -0.25 0.73
N GLY A 32 -0.29 0.41 0.92
CA GLY A 32 -0.86 0.69 2.24
C GLY A 32 -1.11 -0.56 3.06
N THR A 33 -1.44 -1.67 2.43
CA THR A 33 -1.63 -2.99 3.07
C THR A 33 -0.42 -3.45 3.89
N MET A 34 0.78 -3.00 3.53
CA MET A 34 2.02 -3.36 4.24
C MET A 34 2.21 -2.61 5.57
N HIS A 35 1.44 -1.55 5.80
CA HIS A 35 1.43 -0.84 7.08
C HIS A 35 0.98 -1.78 8.21
N PRO A 36 1.63 -1.75 9.40
CA PRO A 36 1.24 -2.59 10.54
C PRO A 36 -0.24 -2.47 10.91
N GLU A 37 -0.83 -1.28 10.78
CA GLU A 37 -2.25 -1.03 11.07
C GLU A 37 -3.23 -1.73 10.12
N THR A 38 -2.74 -2.21 8.97
CA THR A 38 -3.47 -3.15 8.12
C THR A 38 -2.95 -4.56 8.34
N PHE A 39 -1.68 -4.84 8.02
CA PHE A 39 -1.15 -6.20 7.96
C PHE A 39 -1.30 -6.97 9.29
N LEU A 40 -1.00 -6.35 10.43
CA LEU A 40 -1.14 -7.00 11.73
C LEU A 40 -2.58 -6.94 12.27
N ARG A 41 -3.28 -5.82 12.06
CA ARG A 41 -4.60 -5.60 12.66
C ARG A 41 -5.72 -6.40 12.01
N VAL A 42 -5.57 -6.85 10.76
CA VAL A 42 -6.52 -7.78 10.15
C VAL A 42 -6.46 -9.18 10.77
N LEU A 43 -5.34 -9.51 11.45
CA LEU A 43 -5.14 -10.79 12.15
C LEU A 43 -5.92 -10.84 13.47
N GLY A 44 -6.24 -12.07 13.90
CA GLY A 44 -6.92 -12.31 15.18
C GLY A 44 -8.37 -11.80 15.22
N PRO A 45 -9.05 -11.90 16.35
CA PRO A 45 -10.49 -11.63 16.47
C PRO A 45 -10.85 -10.18 16.80
N SER A 46 -9.88 -9.32 17.15
CA SER A 46 -10.15 -7.97 17.64
C SER A 46 -10.74 -7.07 16.55
N HIS A 47 -11.74 -6.27 16.93
CA HIS A 47 -12.30 -5.23 16.05
C HIS A 47 -11.27 -4.13 15.79
N TRP A 48 -11.27 -3.59 14.57
CA TRP A 48 -10.36 -2.52 14.18
C TRP A 48 -10.95 -1.66 13.08
N SER A 49 -10.86 -0.34 13.22
CA SER A 49 -11.25 0.60 12.15
C SER A 49 -10.21 1.70 12.08
N VAL A 50 -9.55 1.84 10.94
CA VAL A 50 -8.44 2.77 10.75
C VAL A 50 -8.47 3.38 9.35
N ALA A 51 -8.00 4.62 9.24
CA ALA A 51 -7.77 5.30 7.97
C ALA A 51 -6.45 6.07 8.01
N TYR A 52 -5.70 6.07 6.92
CA TYR A 52 -4.43 6.79 6.81
C TYR A 52 -4.01 6.99 5.35
N VAL A 53 -3.16 7.99 5.12
CA VAL A 53 -2.46 8.15 3.84
C VAL A 53 -1.16 7.35 3.91
N GLN A 54 -0.88 6.55 2.86
CA GLN A 54 0.40 5.87 2.74
C GLN A 54 1.06 6.19 1.41
N PRO A 55 2.19 6.93 1.42
CA PRO A 55 3.06 7.02 0.27
C PRO A 55 3.57 5.63 -0.09
N SER A 56 3.23 5.16 -1.28
CA SER A 56 3.57 3.82 -1.75
C SER A 56 4.63 3.91 -2.85
N ARG A 57 5.72 3.16 -2.69
CA ARG A 57 6.83 3.16 -3.64
C ARG A 57 6.77 1.92 -4.52
N ARG A 58 6.66 2.13 -5.82
CA ARG A 58 6.65 1.08 -6.84
C ARG A 58 7.75 1.37 -7.87
N PRO A 59 8.98 0.89 -7.65
CA PRO A 59 10.10 1.14 -8.56
C PRO A 59 9.80 0.77 -10.01
N ALA A 60 9.07 -0.33 -10.23
CA ALA A 60 8.64 -0.77 -11.57
C ALA A 60 7.74 0.23 -12.31
N ASP A 61 7.09 1.15 -11.62
CA ASP A 61 6.17 2.15 -12.19
C ASP A 61 6.85 3.49 -12.50
N GLY A 62 8.13 3.64 -12.22
CA GLY A 62 8.90 4.83 -12.61
C GLY A 62 8.85 5.05 -14.13
N ARG A 63 8.64 6.29 -14.57
CA ARG A 63 8.50 6.67 -15.99
C ARG A 63 9.15 8.00 -16.29
N PHE A 64 10.13 8.44 -15.52
CA PHE A 64 10.88 9.69 -15.73
C PHE A 64 9.98 10.95 -15.79
N GLY A 65 8.77 10.87 -15.22
CA GLY A 65 7.76 11.93 -15.30
C GLY A 65 7.04 12.03 -16.67
N GLU A 66 7.26 11.10 -17.58
CA GLU A 66 6.69 11.09 -18.93
C GLU A 66 5.29 10.44 -18.99
N ASN A 67 4.88 9.69 -17.95
CA ASN A 67 3.56 9.09 -17.90
C ASN A 67 2.61 9.92 -17.02
N PRO A 68 1.39 10.24 -17.49
CA PRO A 68 0.46 11.07 -16.73
C PRO A 68 -0.14 10.40 -15.49
N ASN A 69 -0.18 9.05 -15.45
CA ASN A 69 -0.96 8.27 -14.47
C ASN A 69 -0.11 7.30 -13.65
N ARG A 70 1.19 7.16 -13.94
CA ARG A 70 2.11 6.26 -13.24
C ARG A 70 3.36 7.00 -12.79
N SER A 71 3.79 6.70 -11.58
CA SER A 71 5.01 7.24 -11.00
C SER A 71 5.63 6.25 -10.02
N PHE A 72 6.91 6.41 -9.78
CA PHE A 72 7.66 5.66 -8.78
C PHE A 72 7.00 5.69 -7.39
N LYS A 73 6.44 6.83 -7.00
CA LYS A 73 5.76 7.02 -5.72
C LYS A 73 4.40 7.69 -5.94
N HIS A 74 3.36 7.09 -5.38
CA HIS A 74 2.00 7.62 -5.36
C HIS A 74 1.42 7.51 -3.94
N HIS A 75 0.29 8.17 -3.71
CA HIS A 75 -0.35 8.19 -2.40
C HIS A 75 -1.62 7.33 -2.43
N GLN A 76 -1.68 6.38 -1.53
CA GLN A 76 -2.90 5.63 -1.25
C GLN A 76 -3.55 6.19 0.01
N PHE A 77 -4.87 6.41 -0.02
CA PHE A 77 -5.64 6.57 1.21
C PHE A 77 -6.21 5.20 1.54
N GLN A 78 -5.78 4.67 2.66
CA GLN A 78 -6.09 3.31 3.10
C GLN A 78 -7.14 3.34 4.19
N VAL A 79 -8.15 2.48 4.09
CA VAL A 79 -9.16 2.26 5.12
C VAL A 79 -9.28 0.78 5.39
N VAL A 80 -9.32 0.40 6.66
CA VAL A 80 -9.61 -0.98 7.08
C VAL A 80 -10.77 -0.94 8.06
N LEU A 81 -11.77 -1.76 7.80
CA LEU A 81 -12.94 -1.95 8.66
C LEU A 81 -13.03 -3.43 9.05
N LYS A 82 -12.89 -3.73 10.33
CA LYS A 82 -12.93 -5.10 10.87
C LYS A 82 -13.83 -5.19 12.09
N PRO A 83 -14.89 -5.99 12.07
CA PRO A 83 -15.39 -6.74 10.90
C PRO A 83 -15.83 -5.83 9.76
N ALA A 84 -15.88 -6.39 8.54
CA ALA A 84 -16.44 -5.69 7.40
C ALA A 84 -17.92 -5.39 7.64
N PRO A 85 -18.39 -4.13 7.56
CA PRO A 85 -19.81 -3.83 7.61
C PRO A 85 -20.53 -4.30 6.34
N ASP A 86 -21.81 -4.66 6.45
CA ASP A 86 -22.61 -5.12 5.30
C ASP A 86 -22.75 -4.05 4.21
N GLU A 87 -22.81 -2.76 4.62
CA GLU A 87 -23.00 -1.61 3.73
C GLU A 87 -21.68 -0.95 3.27
N VAL A 88 -20.55 -1.63 3.36
CA VAL A 88 -19.23 -1.00 3.08
C VAL A 88 -19.11 -0.43 1.66
N GLN A 89 -19.76 -1.03 0.67
CA GLN A 89 -19.82 -0.49 -0.69
C GLN A 89 -20.56 0.86 -0.73
N GLN A 90 -21.66 1.00 0.01
CA GLN A 90 -22.37 2.27 0.11
C GLN A 90 -21.55 3.33 0.86
N LEU A 91 -20.86 2.93 1.95
CA LEU A 91 -19.95 3.81 2.69
C LEU A 91 -18.81 4.33 1.78
N TYR A 92 -18.30 3.49 0.89
CA TYR A 92 -17.32 3.91 -0.11
C TYR A 92 -17.89 4.97 -1.05
N LEU A 93 -19.08 4.75 -1.62
CA LEU A 93 -19.74 5.72 -2.50
C LEU A 93 -20.05 7.03 -1.77
N ASP A 94 -20.53 6.96 -0.54
CA ASP A 94 -20.77 8.14 0.32
C ASP A 94 -19.47 8.94 0.56
N SER A 95 -18.33 8.25 0.68
CA SER A 95 -17.03 8.91 0.84
C SER A 95 -16.61 9.69 -0.41
N LEU A 96 -16.90 9.15 -1.60
CA LEU A 96 -16.68 9.87 -2.87
C LEU A 96 -17.60 11.08 -2.99
N GLU A 97 -18.85 10.93 -2.59
CA GLU A 97 -19.83 12.04 -2.60
C GLU A 97 -19.40 13.15 -1.63
N ALA A 98 -18.92 12.80 -0.44
CA ALA A 98 -18.33 13.75 0.51
C ALA A 98 -17.14 14.52 -0.07
N CYS A 99 -16.39 13.92 -1.00
CA CYS A 99 -15.31 14.56 -1.74
C CYS A 99 -15.79 15.37 -2.96
N GLY A 100 -17.08 15.45 -3.21
CA GLY A 100 -17.66 16.23 -4.32
C GLY A 100 -17.83 15.45 -5.62
N ILE A 101 -17.67 14.13 -5.60
CA ILE A 101 -17.99 13.26 -6.73
C ILE A 101 -19.43 12.78 -6.57
N ASN A 102 -20.32 13.24 -7.43
CA ASN A 102 -21.70 12.74 -7.42
C ASN A 102 -21.78 11.44 -8.26
N PRO A 103 -21.98 10.26 -7.64
CA PRO A 103 -22.00 8.99 -8.35
C PRO A 103 -23.05 8.91 -9.47
N ARG A 104 -24.10 9.73 -9.41
CA ARG A 104 -25.17 9.74 -10.42
C ARG A 104 -24.77 10.42 -11.73
N HIS A 105 -23.67 11.16 -11.74
CA HIS A 105 -23.18 11.92 -12.89
C HIS A 105 -22.00 11.25 -13.59
N HIS A 106 -21.58 10.09 -13.09
CA HIS A 106 -20.39 9.38 -13.55
C HIS A 106 -20.67 7.90 -13.75
N ASP A 107 -19.91 7.25 -14.62
CA ASP A 107 -19.90 5.81 -14.78
C ASP A 107 -18.99 5.20 -13.70
N ILE A 108 -19.59 4.74 -12.59
CA ILE A 108 -18.87 4.05 -11.53
C ILE A 108 -19.20 2.57 -11.59
N ARG A 109 -18.19 1.74 -11.82
CA ARG A 109 -18.34 0.29 -11.90
C ARG A 109 -17.41 -0.40 -10.92
N PHE A 110 -17.92 -1.45 -10.29
CA PHE A 110 -17.14 -2.40 -9.49
C PHE A 110 -16.89 -3.62 -10.38
N GLU A 111 -15.68 -3.73 -10.90
CA GLU A 111 -15.26 -4.84 -11.75
C GLU A 111 -14.47 -5.83 -10.90
N GLU A 112 -14.80 -7.13 -11.00
CA GLU A 112 -14.14 -8.16 -10.19
C GLU A 112 -12.64 -8.18 -10.47
N ASP A 113 -11.87 -8.06 -9.38
CA ASP A 113 -10.42 -8.09 -9.40
C ASP A 113 -9.91 -8.62 -8.05
N ASN A 114 -9.70 -9.94 -7.98
CA ASN A 114 -9.21 -10.59 -6.79
C ASN A 114 -7.78 -10.16 -6.50
N TRP A 115 -7.59 -9.61 -5.31
CA TRP A 115 -6.32 -9.07 -4.88
C TRP A 115 -5.45 -10.12 -4.20
N GLU A 116 -4.14 -10.09 -4.49
CA GLU A 116 -3.16 -10.90 -3.78
C GLU A 116 -1.84 -10.17 -3.56
N SER A 117 -1.17 -10.52 -2.46
CA SER A 117 0.21 -10.13 -2.14
C SER A 117 1.03 -11.35 -1.80
N PRO A 118 1.77 -11.91 -2.77
CA PRO A 118 2.57 -13.12 -2.55
C PRO A 118 3.61 -12.98 -1.44
N THR A 119 4.21 -11.79 -1.28
CA THR A 119 5.21 -11.50 -0.25
C THR A 119 4.62 -11.43 1.16
N LEU A 120 3.36 -11.03 1.30
CA LEU A 120 2.65 -11.02 2.59
C LEU A 120 1.92 -12.33 2.88
N GLY A 121 1.85 -13.26 1.93
CA GLY A 121 0.99 -14.44 2.05
C GLY A 121 -0.47 -14.03 2.29
N ALA A 122 -0.93 -13.03 1.55
CA ALA A 122 -2.25 -12.42 1.70
C ALA A 122 -3.02 -12.46 0.39
N TRP A 123 -4.34 -12.63 0.49
CA TRP A 123 -5.27 -12.53 -0.64
C TRP A 123 -6.67 -12.18 -0.17
N GLY A 124 -7.49 -11.68 -1.08
CA GLY A 124 -8.88 -11.36 -0.83
C GLY A 124 -9.73 -11.31 -2.08
N ILE A 125 -11.05 -11.45 -1.87
CA ILE A 125 -12.04 -11.24 -2.93
C ILE A 125 -12.20 -9.73 -3.08
N GLY A 126 -12.05 -9.23 -4.31
CA GLY A 126 -11.97 -7.79 -4.51
C GLY A 126 -12.53 -7.31 -5.83
N TRP A 127 -12.58 -6.01 -5.93
CA TRP A 127 -13.02 -5.27 -7.11
C TRP A 127 -12.12 -4.05 -7.31
N GLN A 128 -11.74 -3.81 -8.56
CA GLN A 128 -11.29 -2.47 -8.95
C GLN A 128 -12.51 -1.57 -9.12
N VAL A 129 -12.42 -0.35 -8.62
CA VAL A 129 -13.47 0.64 -8.82
C VAL A 129 -13.09 1.54 -9.98
N MET A 130 -13.84 1.39 -11.07
CA MET A 130 -13.68 2.19 -12.28
C MET A 130 -14.52 3.46 -12.20
N PHE A 131 -13.92 4.58 -12.52
CA PHE A 131 -14.57 5.88 -12.61
C PHE A 131 -14.34 6.45 -14.02
N ASP A 132 -15.39 6.56 -14.81
CA ASP A 132 -15.34 7.01 -16.20
C ASP A 132 -14.23 6.30 -17.02
N GLY A 133 -14.04 5.00 -16.76
CA GLY A 133 -13.05 4.16 -17.44
C GLY A 133 -11.63 4.16 -16.83
N MET A 134 -11.39 4.89 -15.74
CA MET A 134 -10.13 4.89 -15.01
C MET A 134 -10.30 4.21 -13.64
N GLU A 135 -9.45 3.26 -13.32
CA GLU A 135 -9.38 2.67 -11.98
C GLU A 135 -8.94 3.74 -10.96
N ILE A 136 -9.78 3.98 -9.95
CA ILE A 136 -9.50 4.96 -8.88
C ILE A 136 -9.27 4.33 -7.51
N SER A 137 -9.75 3.10 -7.28
CA SER A 137 -9.65 2.43 -5.98
C SER A 137 -9.65 0.91 -6.16
N GLN A 138 -9.06 0.24 -5.18
CA GLN A 138 -9.22 -1.19 -4.96
C GLN A 138 -10.08 -1.41 -3.70
N PHE A 139 -11.03 -2.29 -3.79
CA PHE A 139 -11.93 -2.70 -2.71
C PHE A 139 -11.79 -4.20 -2.48
N THR A 140 -11.46 -4.62 -1.26
CA THR A 140 -11.10 -6.02 -0.98
C THR A 140 -11.69 -6.51 0.33
N TYR A 141 -12.30 -7.69 0.32
CA TYR A 141 -12.58 -8.47 1.52
C TYR A 141 -11.44 -9.46 1.76
N PHE A 142 -10.63 -9.21 2.77
CA PHE A 142 -9.50 -10.08 3.09
C PHE A 142 -9.94 -11.47 3.53
N GLN A 143 -9.36 -12.48 2.89
CA GLN A 143 -9.58 -13.89 3.25
C GLN A 143 -8.39 -14.46 4.02
N GLN A 144 -7.18 -14.00 3.69
CA GLN A 144 -5.94 -14.48 4.27
C GLN A 144 -4.91 -13.35 4.41
N ALA A 145 -4.14 -13.36 5.48
CA ALA A 145 -2.95 -12.53 5.66
C ALA A 145 -1.90 -13.28 6.46
N GLY A 146 -0.61 -13.14 6.10
CA GLY A 146 0.46 -13.90 6.74
C GLY A 146 0.28 -15.42 6.68
N GLY A 147 -0.38 -15.92 5.64
CA GLY A 147 -0.70 -17.35 5.51
C GLY A 147 -1.79 -17.86 6.46
N LEU A 148 -2.44 -16.99 7.23
CA LEU A 148 -3.50 -17.34 8.18
C LEU A 148 -4.86 -16.92 7.62
N GLU A 149 -5.86 -17.79 7.71
CA GLU A 149 -7.25 -17.46 7.42
C GLU A 149 -7.77 -16.43 8.41
N LEU A 150 -8.58 -15.48 7.92
CA LEU A 150 -9.06 -14.35 8.72
C LEU A 150 -10.49 -14.56 9.20
N SER A 151 -10.69 -14.34 10.50
CA SER A 151 -12.00 -14.28 11.13
C SER A 151 -11.96 -13.31 12.31
N PRO A 152 -12.81 -12.26 12.33
CA PRO A 152 -13.77 -11.90 11.29
C PRO A 152 -13.08 -11.37 10.01
N ILE A 153 -13.81 -11.43 8.88
CA ILE A 153 -13.39 -10.81 7.61
C ILE A 153 -13.34 -9.30 7.75
N SER A 154 -12.30 -8.69 7.21
CA SER A 154 -12.16 -7.23 7.12
C SER A 154 -12.36 -6.74 5.68
N ALA A 155 -12.87 -5.53 5.54
CA ALA A 155 -12.86 -4.79 4.27
C ALA A 155 -11.69 -3.83 4.25
N GLU A 156 -10.96 -3.80 3.13
CA GLU A 156 -9.94 -2.82 2.82
C GLU A 156 -10.41 -1.96 1.64
N LEU A 157 -10.32 -0.64 1.80
CA LEU A 157 -10.55 0.33 0.73
C LEU A 157 -9.26 1.07 0.47
N THR A 158 -8.70 0.94 -0.73
CA THR A 158 -7.46 1.57 -1.14
C THR A 158 -7.75 2.59 -2.23
N TYR A 159 -7.81 3.86 -1.87
CA TYR A 159 -8.04 4.96 -2.80
C TYR A 159 -6.74 5.40 -3.46
N GLY A 160 -6.71 5.49 -4.78
CA GLY A 160 -5.63 6.11 -5.55
C GLY A 160 -5.80 7.63 -5.60
N LEU A 161 -5.16 8.34 -4.65
CA LEU A 161 -5.44 9.77 -4.43
C LEU A 161 -5.17 10.64 -5.65
N GLU A 162 -4.10 10.37 -6.41
CA GLU A 162 -3.76 11.13 -7.61
C GLU A 162 -4.87 11.00 -8.67
N ARG A 163 -5.34 9.79 -8.92
CA ARG A 163 -6.38 9.53 -9.94
C ARG A 163 -7.73 10.16 -9.55
N ILE A 164 -8.11 10.10 -8.28
CA ILE A 164 -9.32 10.76 -7.77
C ILE A 164 -9.18 12.29 -7.88
N ALA A 165 -8.02 12.83 -7.51
CA ALA A 165 -7.76 14.26 -7.63
C ALA A 165 -7.77 14.73 -9.08
N MET A 166 -7.24 13.92 -10.04
CA MET A 166 -7.30 14.21 -11.47
C MET A 166 -8.75 14.32 -11.95
N ALA A 167 -9.61 13.39 -11.55
CA ALA A 167 -11.04 13.42 -11.86
C ALA A 167 -11.71 14.68 -11.30
N LEU A 168 -11.45 15.03 -10.04
CA LEU A 168 -12.01 16.21 -9.37
C LEU A 168 -11.52 17.53 -9.98
N GLN A 169 -10.26 17.60 -10.40
CA GLN A 169 -9.67 18.82 -10.98
C GLN A 169 -9.79 18.88 -12.49
N ARG A 170 -10.25 17.80 -13.14
CA ARG A 170 -10.40 17.67 -14.60
C ARG A 170 -9.08 17.97 -15.33
N VAL A 171 -8.01 17.30 -14.89
CA VAL A 171 -6.68 17.35 -15.51
C VAL A 171 -6.29 15.95 -16.01
N ASP A 172 -5.50 15.93 -17.10
CA ASP A 172 -5.12 14.69 -17.77
C ASP A 172 -3.79 14.10 -17.23
N SER A 173 -3.09 14.86 -16.37
CA SER A 173 -1.83 14.43 -15.77
C SER A 173 -1.79 14.72 -14.27
N MET A 174 -1.30 13.75 -13.47
CA MET A 174 -1.08 13.96 -12.04
C MET A 174 -0.13 15.13 -11.76
N PHE A 175 0.80 15.42 -12.68
CA PHE A 175 1.76 16.52 -12.51
C PHE A 175 1.13 17.91 -12.67
N ASP A 176 -0.09 17.99 -13.20
CA ASP A 176 -0.84 19.25 -13.36
C ASP A 176 -1.82 19.51 -12.19
N LEU A 177 -1.96 18.54 -11.27
CA LEU A 177 -2.77 18.70 -10.06
C LEU A 177 -2.34 19.91 -9.26
N GLU A 178 -3.29 20.66 -8.75
CA GLU A 178 -3.05 21.60 -7.67
C GLU A 178 -2.94 20.83 -6.34
N TRP A 179 -1.75 20.88 -5.75
CA TRP A 179 -1.50 20.30 -4.43
C TRP A 179 -2.23 21.11 -3.36
N GLY A 180 -2.04 22.41 -3.35
CA GLY A 180 -2.67 23.36 -2.45
C GLY A 180 -1.93 24.69 -2.47
N ALA A 181 -2.62 25.79 -2.14
CA ALA A 181 -2.05 27.12 -2.09
C ALA A 181 -1.31 27.56 -3.39
N GLY A 182 -1.81 27.13 -4.54
CA GLY A 182 -1.22 27.44 -5.85
C GLY A 182 0.01 26.61 -6.23
N VAL A 183 0.45 25.69 -5.36
CA VAL A 183 1.56 24.77 -5.65
C VAL A 183 1.04 23.59 -6.47
N LYS A 184 1.75 23.24 -7.54
CA LYS A 184 1.42 22.09 -8.37
C LYS A 184 2.08 20.81 -7.86
N TYR A 185 1.47 19.66 -8.17
CA TYR A 185 2.04 18.34 -7.86
C TYR A 185 3.45 18.18 -8.46
N ARG A 186 3.68 18.70 -9.68
CA ARG A 186 4.99 18.69 -10.33
C ARG A 186 6.07 19.42 -9.54
N ASP A 187 5.71 20.50 -8.86
CA ASP A 187 6.68 21.30 -8.07
C ASP A 187 7.20 20.50 -6.86
N VAL A 188 6.39 19.53 -6.39
CA VAL A 188 6.70 18.70 -5.24
C VAL A 188 7.33 17.36 -5.64
N ARG A 189 6.88 16.74 -6.75
CA ARG A 189 7.17 15.32 -7.05
C ARG A 189 7.92 15.06 -8.36
N PHE A 190 7.90 15.96 -9.34
CA PHE A 190 8.43 15.66 -10.66
C PHE A 190 9.93 15.37 -10.67
N ARG A 191 10.71 16.17 -9.93
CA ARG A 191 12.16 15.95 -9.83
C ARG A 191 12.49 14.62 -9.15
N GLU A 192 11.79 14.31 -8.07
CA GLU A 192 11.93 13.03 -7.37
C GLU A 192 11.64 11.85 -8.32
N GLU A 193 10.54 11.92 -9.09
CA GLU A 193 10.18 10.89 -10.07
C GLU A 193 11.28 10.65 -11.09
N VAL A 194 11.83 11.73 -11.68
CA VAL A 194 12.91 11.64 -12.66
C VAL A 194 14.17 11.01 -12.06
N GLU A 195 14.58 11.47 -10.88
CA GLU A 195 15.81 10.99 -10.24
C GLU A 195 15.68 9.54 -9.77
N GLN A 196 14.53 9.15 -9.22
CA GLN A 196 14.26 7.76 -8.81
C GLN A 196 14.17 6.82 -10.02
N SER A 197 13.58 7.24 -11.12
CA SER A 197 13.56 6.47 -12.36
C SER A 197 14.98 6.26 -12.91
N LYS A 198 15.82 7.29 -12.88
CA LYS A 198 17.24 7.18 -13.25
C LYS A 198 18.00 6.24 -12.34
N TYR A 199 17.73 6.28 -11.04
CA TYR A 199 18.35 5.38 -10.06
C TYR A 199 18.01 3.92 -10.32
N VAL A 200 16.77 3.60 -10.68
CA VAL A 200 16.33 2.22 -10.89
C VAL A 200 16.65 1.72 -12.30
N PHE A 201 16.37 2.51 -13.33
CA PHE A 201 16.46 2.08 -14.74
C PHE A 201 17.69 2.62 -15.46
N GLY A 202 18.21 3.77 -15.07
CA GLY A 202 19.32 4.45 -15.73
C GLY A 202 20.68 3.85 -15.40
N HIS A 203 20.74 2.88 -14.49
CA HIS A 203 21.97 2.25 -14.03
C HIS A 203 23.08 3.28 -13.82
N VAL A 204 22.78 4.23 -12.94
CA VAL A 204 23.65 5.37 -12.71
C VAL A 204 25.07 4.85 -12.48
N ASP A 205 26.05 5.41 -13.21
CA ASP A 205 27.49 5.17 -13.08
C ASP A 205 28.03 5.48 -11.67
N VAL A 206 27.14 5.78 -10.73
CA VAL A 206 27.45 6.03 -9.31
C VAL A 206 27.90 4.78 -8.59
N ARG A 207 27.33 3.61 -8.96
CA ARG A 207 27.67 2.33 -8.30
C ARG A 207 27.65 1.16 -9.27
N PRO A 208 28.81 0.78 -9.83
CA PRO A 208 28.91 -0.33 -10.80
C PRO A 208 28.43 -1.68 -10.25
N ASP A 209 28.53 -1.89 -8.93
CA ASP A 209 28.09 -3.09 -8.23
C ASP A 209 26.67 -3.01 -7.67
N PHE A 210 25.79 -2.21 -8.29
CA PHE A 210 24.42 -1.91 -7.84
C PHE A 210 23.63 -3.17 -7.42
N GLY A 211 23.57 -4.18 -8.28
CA GLY A 211 22.85 -5.42 -7.98
C GLY A 211 23.45 -6.18 -6.81
N THR A 212 24.78 -6.30 -6.75
CA THR A 212 25.51 -6.98 -5.66
C THR A 212 25.29 -6.27 -4.34
N PHE A 213 25.36 -4.94 -4.33
CA PHE A 213 25.12 -4.13 -3.13
C PHE A 213 23.71 -4.37 -2.56
N HIS A 214 22.67 -4.31 -3.41
CA HIS A 214 21.30 -4.51 -2.94
C HIS A 214 21.02 -5.95 -2.49
N ARG A 215 21.66 -6.95 -3.14
CA ARG A 215 21.60 -8.34 -2.65
C ARG A 215 22.24 -8.50 -1.28
N THR A 216 23.37 -7.86 -1.03
CA THR A 216 24.05 -7.89 0.27
C THR A 216 23.15 -7.24 1.34
N LEU A 217 22.64 -6.05 1.08
CA LEU A 217 21.73 -5.39 2.01
C LEU A 217 20.46 -6.22 2.30
N PHE A 218 19.90 -6.84 1.28
CA PHE A 218 18.75 -7.74 1.47
C PHE A 218 19.12 -8.89 2.41
N GLY A 219 20.28 -9.51 2.22
CA GLY A 219 20.78 -10.60 3.08
C GLY A 219 20.90 -10.16 4.53
N GLU A 220 21.58 -9.04 4.77
CA GLU A 220 21.78 -8.50 6.13
C GLU A 220 20.46 -8.15 6.84
N TYR A 221 19.51 -7.51 6.14
CA TYR A 221 18.20 -7.22 6.71
C TYR A 221 17.37 -8.47 6.93
N TYR A 222 17.48 -9.46 6.05
CA TYR A 222 16.78 -10.74 6.20
C TYR A 222 17.26 -11.48 7.45
N ASP A 223 18.57 -11.63 7.63
CA ASP A 223 19.17 -12.34 8.77
C ASP A 223 18.86 -11.61 10.09
N LEU A 224 18.85 -10.28 10.06
CA LEU A 224 18.44 -9.47 11.20
C LEU A 224 16.95 -9.67 11.52
N ALA A 225 16.07 -9.65 10.52
CA ALA A 225 14.63 -9.87 10.72
C ALA A 225 14.34 -11.25 11.32
N GLU A 226 15.03 -12.31 10.82
CA GLU A 226 14.93 -13.65 11.43
C GLU A 226 15.38 -13.68 12.89
N SER A 227 16.48 -13.01 13.21
CA SER A 227 17.02 -12.96 14.56
C SER A 227 16.08 -12.23 15.52
N LEU A 228 15.50 -11.12 15.06
CA LEU A 228 14.50 -10.35 15.82
C LEU A 228 13.23 -11.17 16.05
N LEU A 229 12.75 -11.87 15.03
CA LEU A 229 11.58 -12.74 15.15
C LEU A 229 11.82 -13.87 16.15
N LYS A 230 12.97 -14.53 16.11
CA LYS A 230 13.38 -15.55 17.08
C LYS A 230 13.46 -15.02 18.52
N ALA A 231 13.74 -13.73 18.67
CA ALA A 231 13.77 -13.06 19.98
C ALA A 231 12.39 -12.55 20.43
N GLY A 232 11.31 -12.79 19.68
CA GLY A 232 9.96 -12.30 19.98
C GLY A 232 9.75 -10.80 19.71
N LEU A 233 10.65 -10.16 18.97
CA LEU A 233 10.58 -8.73 18.66
C LEU A 233 9.86 -8.50 17.32
N ILE A 234 8.54 -8.63 17.34
CA ILE A 234 7.67 -8.64 16.14
C ILE A 234 7.76 -7.32 15.35
N TRP A 235 7.67 -6.17 16.02
CA TRP A 235 7.65 -4.86 15.37
C TRP A 235 8.93 -4.54 14.61
N PRO A 236 10.14 -4.62 15.18
CA PRO A 236 11.36 -4.42 14.43
C PRO A 236 11.61 -5.55 13.40
N ALA A 237 11.14 -6.77 13.62
CA ALA A 237 11.20 -7.83 12.62
C ALA A 237 10.36 -7.47 11.37
N LEU A 238 9.15 -6.91 11.57
CA LEU A 238 8.32 -6.43 10.47
C LEU A 238 8.99 -5.26 9.72
N GLU A 239 9.54 -4.29 10.43
CA GLU A 239 10.27 -3.16 9.82
C GLU A 239 11.36 -3.65 8.85
N HIS A 240 12.20 -4.61 9.29
CA HIS A 240 13.27 -5.14 8.46
C HIS A 240 12.75 -6.05 7.33
N THR A 241 11.62 -6.73 7.53
CA THR A 241 10.91 -7.46 6.46
C THR A 241 10.42 -6.51 5.36
N LEU A 242 9.91 -5.34 5.73
CA LEU A 242 9.49 -4.31 4.76
C LEU A 242 10.67 -3.74 3.98
N LYS A 243 11.82 -3.53 4.64
CA LYS A 243 13.08 -3.15 3.96
C LYS A 243 13.52 -4.22 2.96
N CYS A 244 13.42 -5.50 3.31
CA CYS A 244 13.66 -6.61 2.37
C CYS A 244 12.72 -6.55 1.16
N SER A 245 11.43 -6.31 1.38
CA SER A 245 10.44 -6.17 0.31
C SER A 245 10.77 -5.01 -0.63
N HIS A 246 11.18 -3.86 -0.08
CA HIS A 246 11.59 -2.71 -0.88
C HIS A 246 12.84 -2.99 -1.72
N LEU A 247 13.87 -3.59 -1.13
CA LEU A 247 15.10 -3.98 -1.84
C LEU A 247 14.83 -5.01 -2.94
N PHE A 248 13.95 -5.97 -2.69
CA PHE A 248 13.49 -6.90 -3.72
C PHE A 248 12.84 -6.17 -4.89
N ASN A 249 11.94 -5.20 -4.62
CA ASN A 249 11.31 -4.41 -5.68
C ASN A 249 12.33 -3.61 -6.51
N ILE A 250 13.38 -3.08 -5.88
CA ILE A 250 14.49 -2.41 -6.60
C ILE A 250 15.24 -3.40 -7.48
N LEU A 251 15.62 -4.55 -6.94
CA LEU A 251 16.35 -5.59 -7.68
C LEU A 251 15.57 -6.12 -8.89
N ASP A 252 14.27 -6.36 -8.70
CA ASP A 252 13.36 -6.84 -9.74
C ASP A 252 13.19 -5.77 -10.84
N SER A 253 12.91 -4.53 -10.46
CA SER A 253 12.67 -3.42 -11.39
C SER A 253 13.92 -3.00 -12.18
N SER A 254 15.10 -3.12 -11.58
CA SER A 254 16.38 -2.81 -12.24
C SER A 254 16.92 -3.94 -13.11
N ASN A 255 16.17 -5.03 -13.30
CA ASN A 255 16.62 -6.25 -13.98
C ASN A 255 17.91 -6.85 -13.38
N SER A 256 18.15 -6.61 -12.09
CA SER A 256 19.33 -7.14 -11.39
C SER A 256 19.17 -8.60 -10.99
N ILE A 257 17.98 -9.17 -11.08
CA ILE A 257 17.67 -10.58 -10.74
C ILE A 257 16.89 -11.25 -11.87
N GLY A 258 17.14 -12.56 -12.05
CA GLY A 258 16.40 -13.39 -13.00
C GLY A 258 15.10 -13.96 -12.42
N VAL A 259 14.28 -14.59 -13.27
CA VAL A 259 12.97 -15.14 -12.89
C VAL A 259 13.03 -16.14 -11.74
N THR A 260 14.04 -17.02 -11.73
CA THR A 260 14.21 -18.00 -10.65
C THR A 260 14.59 -17.33 -9.32
N GLU A 261 15.51 -16.34 -9.36
CA GLU A 261 15.88 -15.56 -8.18
C GLU A 261 14.68 -14.76 -7.65
N ARG A 262 13.88 -14.17 -8.54
CA ARG A 262 12.65 -13.44 -8.17
C ARG A 262 11.74 -14.29 -7.29
N THR A 263 11.47 -15.53 -7.68
CA THR A 263 10.67 -16.47 -6.88
C THR A 263 11.30 -16.74 -5.51
N ALA A 264 12.61 -16.91 -5.44
CA ALA A 264 13.31 -17.13 -4.16
C ALA A 264 13.21 -15.93 -3.22
N TYR A 265 13.33 -14.69 -3.73
CA TYR A 265 13.15 -13.47 -2.93
C TYR A 265 11.72 -13.33 -2.39
N ILE A 266 10.71 -13.59 -3.23
CA ILE A 266 9.30 -13.58 -2.80
C ILE A 266 9.07 -14.57 -1.66
N LEU A 267 9.59 -15.79 -1.78
CA LEU A 267 9.46 -16.82 -0.74
C LEU A 267 10.15 -16.42 0.56
N ARG A 268 11.33 -15.83 0.52
CA ARG A 268 12.06 -15.36 1.71
C ARG A 268 11.26 -14.27 2.44
N VAL A 269 10.80 -13.24 1.73
CA VAL A 269 9.97 -12.18 2.36
C VAL A 269 8.68 -12.78 2.94
N ARG A 270 8.03 -13.68 2.21
CA ARG A 270 6.82 -14.38 2.68
C ARG A 270 7.07 -15.21 3.94
N GLN A 271 8.21 -15.90 4.06
CA GLN A 271 8.56 -16.66 5.25
C GLN A 271 8.62 -15.78 6.50
N LEU A 272 9.26 -14.61 6.39
CA LEU A 272 9.27 -13.63 7.48
C LEU A 272 7.87 -13.12 7.81
N ALA A 273 7.10 -12.72 6.81
CA ALA A 273 5.73 -12.22 7.02
C ALA A 273 4.82 -13.26 7.70
N VAL A 274 4.91 -14.52 7.29
CA VAL A 274 4.16 -15.64 7.91
C VAL A 274 4.61 -15.87 9.36
N GLY A 275 5.91 -15.86 9.63
CA GLY A 275 6.44 -16.00 10.99
C GLY A 275 5.97 -14.87 11.90
N ILE A 276 6.02 -13.62 11.41
CA ILE A 276 5.56 -12.42 12.12
C ILE A 276 4.05 -12.52 12.42
N ALA A 277 3.25 -12.90 11.42
CA ALA A 277 1.79 -13.03 11.60
C ALA A 277 1.43 -14.08 12.66
N LYS A 278 2.09 -15.23 12.66
CA LYS A 278 1.89 -16.27 13.67
C LYS A 278 2.25 -15.79 15.07
N ALA A 279 3.44 -15.20 15.22
CA ALA A 279 3.89 -14.67 16.50
C ALA A 279 2.95 -13.58 17.04
N TYR A 280 2.46 -12.69 16.16
CA TYR A 280 1.51 -11.65 16.53
C TYR A 280 0.17 -12.23 17.04
N VAL A 281 -0.37 -13.24 16.37
CA VAL A 281 -1.62 -13.88 16.79
C VAL A 281 -1.43 -14.64 18.11
N GLU A 282 -0.30 -15.31 18.31
CA GLU A 282 0.03 -15.99 19.57
C GLU A 282 0.14 -14.99 20.75
N GLU A 283 0.79 -13.83 20.53
CA GLU A 283 0.94 -12.80 21.56
C GLU A 283 -0.40 -12.11 21.90
N THR A 284 -1.27 -11.92 20.89
CA THR A 284 -2.55 -11.22 21.06
C THR A 284 -3.73 -12.16 21.35
N ALA A 285 -3.49 -13.47 21.42
CA ALA A 285 -4.53 -14.43 21.80
C ALA A 285 -5.05 -14.09 23.21
N PRO A 286 -6.39 -14.09 23.43
CA PRO A 286 -6.93 -13.97 24.78
C PRO A 286 -6.34 -15.06 25.68
N GLU A 287 -5.86 -14.69 26.86
CA GLU A 287 -5.46 -15.71 27.86
C GLU A 287 -6.62 -16.67 28.04
N ALA A 288 -6.36 -17.96 27.85
CA ALA A 288 -7.35 -18.98 28.10
C ALA A 288 -7.76 -18.82 29.58
N THR A 289 -8.96 -18.31 29.82
CA THR A 289 -9.54 -18.30 31.17
C THR A 289 -9.56 -19.71 31.67
N ALA A 290 -8.66 -20.03 32.61
CA ALA A 290 -8.54 -21.31 33.30
C ALA A 290 -9.76 -21.58 34.19
#